data_9b9c38ae7f336c46ed849bff9e356767
#
_entry.id   9b9c38ae7f336c46ed849bff9e356767
#
_cell.length_a   1.000
_cell.length_b   1.000
_cell.length_c   1.000
_cell.angle_alpha   90.00
_cell.angle_beta   90.00
_cell.angle_gamma   90.00
#
_symmetry.space_group_name_H-M   'P 1'
#
loop_
_entity.id
_entity.type
_entity.pdbx_description
1 polymer ?
#
loop_
_entity_poly.entity_id
_entity_poly.type
_entity_poly.pdbx_seq_one_letter_code
_entity_poly.pdbx_strand_id
1 'polypeptide(L)'
;VAKRNLEPGEIKQIAGRDGRFGIYEEGFVTAIDDIELIEDGLRRMPIPIMKAYIGFPEQLLNLPADIASLIKIWAGMDAPAIYQKMEVDELLSLYQSFVSVHGDHMEEFSKQEIYKLITCAIDINNKLVVDLWKDYCREYRDTNELEFPYSPGNDLYDLESYYKMLDLYFQFSRKVGLPIQAENLMQERHETEAEISRILKMECSSYSRKCSICGRELPWDYSFSICEKCFERGRTVRRPSGRRPGGRRRAEEGRTAGSGDKKTKPAARIRRPVAVKKRQEKTAADSKAAH
;
A
#
# COMPACT_ATOMS: atom_id res chain seq x y z
N VAL A 1 12.14 -2.77 -4.63
CA VAL A 1 10.97 -3.66 -4.38
C VAL A 1 10.59 -4.30 -5.71
N ALA A 2 10.56 -5.64 -5.78
CA ALA A 2 10.15 -6.35 -6.99
C ALA A 2 8.64 -6.10 -7.25
N LYS A 3 8.31 -5.65 -8.46
CA LYS A 3 6.92 -5.50 -8.89
C LYS A 3 6.32 -6.91 -9.09
N ARG A 4 5.20 -7.20 -8.44
CA ARG A 4 4.43 -8.43 -8.62
C ARG A 4 2.95 -8.10 -8.81
N ASN A 5 2.22 -9.03 -9.38
CA ASN A 5 0.77 -8.91 -9.46
C ASN A 5 0.14 -9.07 -8.06
N LEU A 6 -0.95 -8.34 -7.83
CA LEU A 6 -1.74 -8.47 -6.61
C LEU A 6 -2.41 -9.86 -6.55
N GLU A 7 -2.42 -10.44 -5.36
CA GLU A 7 -3.14 -11.69 -5.11
C GLU A 7 -4.65 -11.46 -4.95
N PRO A 8 -5.50 -12.47 -5.22
CA PRO A 8 -6.95 -12.33 -5.08
C PRO A 8 -7.40 -11.84 -3.69
N GLY A 9 -6.68 -12.21 -2.63
CA GLY A 9 -6.94 -11.74 -1.28
C GLY A 9 -6.68 -10.25 -1.10
N GLU A 10 -5.57 -9.75 -1.64
CA GLU A 10 -5.21 -8.34 -1.63
C GLU A 10 -6.19 -7.49 -2.45
N ILE A 11 -6.55 -7.98 -3.65
CA ILE A 11 -7.54 -7.33 -4.52
C ILE A 11 -8.88 -7.18 -3.78
N LYS A 12 -9.35 -8.23 -3.12
CA LYS A 12 -10.60 -8.20 -2.32
C LYS A 12 -10.51 -7.28 -1.12
N GLN A 13 -9.35 -7.22 -0.46
CA GLN A 13 -9.13 -6.34 0.67
C GLN A 13 -9.15 -4.87 0.25
N ILE A 14 -8.50 -4.52 -0.87
CA ILE A 14 -8.50 -3.16 -1.42
C ILE A 14 -9.91 -2.79 -1.87
N ALA A 15 -10.55 -3.64 -2.67
CA ALA A 15 -11.91 -3.43 -3.15
C ALA A 15 -12.96 -3.33 -2.03
N GLY A 16 -12.74 -4.07 -0.93
CA GLY A 16 -13.62 -4.04 0.23
C GLY A 16 -13.63 -2.71 0.99
N ARG A 17 -12.62 -1.86 0.78
CA ARG A 17 -12.56 -0.51 1.40
C ARG A 17 -13.43 0.51 0.68
N ASP A 18 -13.70 0.31 -0.61
CA ASP A 18 -14.47 1.25 -1.42
C ASP A 18 -15.97 1.23 -1.08
N GLY A 19 -16.51 0.07 -0.73
CA GLY A 19 -17.90 -0.07 -0.24
C GLY A 19 -17.91 -0.28 1.27
N ARG A 20 -17.87 0.76 2.09
CA ARG A 20 -17.96 0.60 3.55
C ARG A 20 -19.30 -0.06 3.90
N PHE A 21 -19.21 -1.21 4.56
CA PHE A 21 -20.40 -1.97 5.00
C PHE A 21 -21.34 -1.06 5.81
N GLY A 22 -22.60 -1.01 5.39
CA GLY A 22 -23.63 -0.20 6.04
C GLY A 22 -23.70 1.28 5.61
N ILE A 23 -22.79 1.77 4.74
CA ILE A 23 -22.82 3.15 4.22
C ILE A 23 -23.22 3.18 2.74
N TYR A 24 -22.67 2.26 1.94
CA TYR A 24 -22.94 2.15 0.51
C TYR A 24 -23.41 0.74 0.14
N GLU A 25 -24.42 0.66 -0.73
CA GLU A 25 -24.92 -0.63 -1.22
C GLU A 25 -23.98 -1.25 -2.27
N GLU A 26 -23.29 -0.42 -3.04
CA GLU A 26 -22.37 -0.83 -4.11
C GLU A 26 -21.07 -0.04 -4.01
N GLY A 27 -19.92 -0.67 -4.28
CA GLY A 27 -18.61 -0.06 -4.44
C GLY A 27 -18.06 -0.28 -5.84
N PHE A 28 -17.23 0.65 -6.33
CA PHE A 28 -16.65 0.60 -7.67
C PHE A 28 -15.15 0.48 -7.57
N VAL A 29 -14.59 -0.48 -8.29
CA VAL A 29 -13.14 -0.71 -8.35
C VAL A 29 -12.69 -0.68 -9.80
N THR A 30 -11.54 -0.05 -10.05
CA THR A 30 -10.94 0.02 -11.37
C THR A 30 -9.43 -0.14 -11.27
N ALA A 31 -8.78 -0.36 -12.41
CA ALA A 31 -7.34 -0.35 -12.55
C ALA A 31 -6.93 0.57 -13.71
N ILE A 32 -5.70 1.08 -13.66
CA ILE A 32 -5.16 1.95 -14.72
C ILE A 32 -4.83 1.12 -15.95
N ASP A 33 -4.20 -0.04 -15.78
CA ASP A 33 -3.65 -0.82 -16.88
C ASP A 33 -4.33 -2.19 -17.10
N ASP A 34 -4.63 -2.94 -16.04
CA ASP A 34 -5.09 -4.32 -16.11
C ASP A 34 -6.36 -4.56 -15.30
N ILE A 35 -7.49 -4.18 -15.87
CA ILE A 35 -8.79 -4.39 -15.22
C ILE A 35 -9.19 -5.88 -15.19
N GLU A 36 -8.69 -6.69 -16.13
CA GLU A 36 -8.98 -8.12 -16.19
C GLU A 36 -8.37 -8.85 -14.99
N LEU A 37 -7.19 -8.43 -14.53
CA LEU A 37 -6.57 -8.94 -13.31
C LEU A 37 -7.44 -8.66 -12.08
N ILE A 38 -8.01 -7.46 -11.98
CA ILE A 38 -8.89 -7.08 -10.87
C ILE A 38 -10.20 -7.88 -10.92
N GLU A 39 -10.83 -7.99 -12.09
CA GLU A 39 -12.06 -8.77 -12.26
C GLU A 39 -11.86 -10.25 -11.91
N ASP A 40 -10.75 -10.83 -12.37
CA ASP A 40 -10.42 -12.23 -12.10
C ASP A 40 -10.11 -12.42 -10.59
N GLY A 41 -9.33 -11.53 -9.99
CA GLY A 41 -9.03 -11.57 -8.56
C GLY A 41 -10.28 -11.43 -7.66
N LEU A 42 -11.26 -10.62 -8.08
CA LEU A 42 -12.55 -10.51 -7.38
C LEU A 42 -13.39 -11.78 -7.47
N ARG A 43 -13.31 -12.53 -8.57
CA ARG A 43 -14.04 -13.79 -8.79
C ARG A 43 -13.39 -14.98 -8.07
N ARG A 44 -12.05 -15.01 -8.00
CA ARG A 44 -11.34 -16.13 -7.37
C ARG A 44 -11.55 -16.15 -5.86
N MET A 45 -11.58 -17.34 -5.29
CA MET A 45 -11.49 -17.49 -3.83
C MET A 45 -10.09 -17.10 -3.36
N PRO A 46 -9.97 -16.33 -2.28
CA PRO A 46 -8.65 -16.06 -1.71
C PRO A 46 -8.02 -17.37 -1.24
N ILE A 47 -6.70 -17.48 -1.40
CA ILE A 47 -5.96 -18.60 -0.85
C ILE A 47 -6.12 -18.57 0.67
N PRO A 48 -6.53 -19.66 1.32
CA PRO A 48 -6.63 -19.68 2.78
C PRO A 48 -5.26 -19.38 3.40
N ILE A 49 -5.26 -18.68 4.52
CA ILE A 49 -4.03 -18.42 5.29
C ILE A 49 -3.49 -19.76 5.77
N MET A 50 -2.38 -20.19 5.20
CA MET A 50 -1.74 -21.47 5.53
C MET A 50 -0.74 -21.34 6.67
N LYS A 51 -0.19 -20.13 6.87
CA LYS A 51 0.81 -19.84 7.91
C LYS A 51 0.54 -18.49 8.54
N ALA A 52 0.72 -18.40 9.84
CA ALA A 52 0.72 -17.15 10.58
C ALA A 52 2.17 -16.74 10.90
N TYR A 53 2.50 -15.46 10.70
CA TYR A 53 3.79 -14.93 11.11
C TYR A 53 3.82 -14.67 12.61
N ILE A 54 4.91 -15.10 13.26
CA ILE A 54 5.15 -14.84 14.68
C ILE A 54 6.46 -14.07 14.86
N GLY A 55 6.38 -13.01 15.64
CA GLY A 55 7.54 -12.23 16.09
C GLY A 55 8.17 -12.82 17.35
N PHE A 56 9.31 -12.27 17.76
CA PHE A 56 9.96 -12.63 19.02
C PHE A 56 9.02 -12.34 20.21
N PRO A 57 8.75 -13.34 21.07
CA PRO A 57 7.84 -13.16 22.21
C PRO A 57 8.55 -12.45 23.36
N GLU A 58 7.98 -11.33 23.82
CA GLU A 58 8.53 -10.52 24.91
C GLU A 58 8.75 -11.29 26.23
N GLN A 59 7.98 -12.35 26.47
CA GLN A 59 8.11 -13.20 27.66
C GLN A 59 9.51 -13.82 27.79
N LEU A 60 10.21 -14.02 26.67
CA LEU A 60 11.58 -14.55 26.68
C LEU A 60 12.59 -13.58 27.29
N LEU A 61 12.29 -12.26 27.33
CA LEU A 61 13.15 -11.26 27.96
C LEU A 61 13.32 -11.48 29.48
N ASN A 62 12.45 -12.24 30.11
CA ASN A 62 12.58 -12.62 31.54
C ASN A 62 13.64 -13.69 31.80
N LEU A 63 14.18 -14.30 30.76
CA LEU A 63 15.24 -15.30 30.90
C LEU A 63 16.61 -14.64 31.19
N PRO A 64 17.49 -15.32 31.94
CA PRO A 64 18.79 -14.77 32.36
C PRO A 64 19.85 -14.85 31.24
N ALA A 65 19.57 -14.24 30.07
CA ALA A 65 20.50 -14.12 28.96
C ALA A 65 20.40 -12.72 28.34
N ASP A 66 21.37 -12.31 27.55
CA ASP A 66 21.31 -11.05 26.82
C ASP A 66 20.28 -11.11 25.68
N ILE A 67 19.78 -9.93 25.26
CA ILE A 67 18.70 -9.84 24.27
C ILE A 67 19.10 -10.48 22.94
N ALA A 68 20.35 -10.23 22.46
CA ALA A 68 20.79 -10.78 21.18
C ALA A 68 20.85 -12.30 21.20
N SER A 69 21.32 -12.89 22.30
CA SER A 69 21.34 -14.34 22.52
C SER A 69 19.92 -14.91 22.55
N LEU A 70 19.00 -14.26 23.25
CA LEU A 70 17.59 -14.68 23.30
C LEU A 70 16.92 -14.65 21.92
N ILE A 71 17.13 -13.60 21.15
CA ILE A 71 16.61 -13.47 19.79
C ILE A 71 17.18 -14.57 18.87
N LYS A 72 18.50 -14.81 18.92
CA LYS A 72 19.15 -15.86 18.11
C LYS A 72 18.68 -17.26 18.48
N ILE A 73 18.58 -17.56 19.78
CA ILE A 73 18.05 -18.85 20.26
C ILE A 73 16.62 -19.05 19.76
N TRP A 74 15.76 -18.04 19.94
CA TRP A 74 14.38 -18.12 19.46
C TRP A 74 14.32 -18.31 17.94
N ALA A 75 15.14 -17.59 17.17
CA ALA A 75 15.19 -17.73 15.72
C ALA A 75 15.56 -19.16 15.29
N GLY A 76 16.51 -19.80 16.00
CA GLY A 76 16.94 -21.17 15.74
C GLY A 76 15.99 -22.29 16.23
N MET A 77 14.98 -21.96 17.05
CA MET A 77 14.01 -22.97 17.52
C MET A 77 13.05 -23.37 16.40
N ASP A 78 12.62 -24.64 16.37
CA ASP A 78 11.58 -25.08 15.45
C ASP A 78 10.23 -24.44 15.79
N ALA A 79 9.47 -24.10 14.76
CA ALA A 79 8.10 -23.61 14.91
C ALA A 79 7.11 -24.66 14.35
N PRO A 80 5.92 -24.82 14.96
CA PRO A 80 4.87 -25.64 14.39
C PRO A 80 4.57 -25.24 12.93
N ALA A 81 4.17 -26.20 12.10
CA ALA A 81 4.03 -26.02 10.65
C ALA A 81 3.06 -24.88 10.22
N ILE A 82 2.14 -24.49 11.11
CA ILE A 82 1.18 -23.39 10.89
C ILE A 82 1.81 -22.01 11.13
N TYR A 83 3.01 -21.94 11.73
CA TYR A 83 3.68 -20.68 12.01
C TYR A 83 4.93 -20.51 11.16
N GLN A 84 5.21 -19.26 10.81
CA GLN A 84 6.46 -18.85 10.20
C GLN A 84 7.05 -17.72 11.05
N LYS A 85 8.28 -17.89 11.47
CA LYS A 85 8.97 -16.84 12.24
C LYS A 85 9.28 -15.65 11.34
N MET A 86 9.17 -14.44 11.91
CA MET A 86 9.68 -13.24 11.27
C MET A 86 11.20 -13.25 11.28
N GLU A 87 11.80 -12.64 10.27
CA GLU A 87 13.25 -12.44 10.21
C GLU A 87 13.69 -11.53 11.35
N VAL A 88 14.85 -11.84 11.93
CA VAL A 88 15.36 -11.14 13.11
C VAL A 88 16.58 -10.25 12.83
N ASP A 89 17.06 -10.23 11.60
CA ASP A 89 18.30 -9.54 11.24
C ASP A 89 18.20 -8.02 11.45
N GLU A 90 17.06 -7.43 11.10
CA GLU A 90 16.80 -6.01 11.36
C GLU A 90 16.75 -5.71 12.85
N LEU A 91 16.08 -6.55 13.63
CA LEU A 91 15.98 -6.41 15.07
C LEU A 91 17.35 -6.53 15.75
N LEU A 92 18.19 -7.46 15.30
CA LEU A 92 19.57 -7.61 15.78
C LEU A 92 20.44 -6.41 15.40
N SER A 93 20.29 -5.87 14.19
CA SER A 93 20.98 -4.68 13.73
C SER A 93 20.63 -3.44 14.57
N LEU A 94 19.34 -3.26 14.87
CA LEU A 94 18.88 -2.18 15.74
C LEU A 94 19.39 -2.35 17.18
N TYR A 95 19.40 -3.57 17.70
CA TYR A 95 19.99 -3.86 19.00
C TYR A 95 21.48 -3.52 19.03
N GLN A 96 22.25 -3.89 18.02
CA GLN A 96 23.67 -3.56 17.92
C GLN A 96 23.90 -2.04 17.85
N SER A 97 23.04 -1.35 17.08
CA SER A 97 23.06 0.12 17.01
C SER A 97 22.73 0.74 18.36
N PHE A 98 21.76 0.22 19.09
CA PHE A 98 21.43 0.64 20.44
C PHE A 98 22.63 0.48 21.41
N VAL A 99 23.26 -0.70 21.39
CA VAL A 99 24.48 -0.98 22.19
C VAL A 99 25.60 0.01 21.84
N SER A 100 25.80 0.31 20.55
CA SER A 100 26.84 1.25 20.13
C SER A 100 26.58 2.69 20.59
N VAL A 101 25.32 3.07 20.77
CA VAL A 101 24.93 4.42 21.25
C VAL A 101 25.11 4.55 22.77
N HIS A 102 24.73 3.50 23.51
CA HIS A 102 24.68 3.58 24.97
C HIS A 102 25.92 3.04 25.68
N GLY A 103 26.69 2.14 25.03
CA GLY A 103 27.96 1.63 25.58
C GLY A 103 27.87 1.23 27.06
N ASP A 104 28.58 1.95 27.91
CA ASP A 104 28.66 1.69 29.36
C ASP A 104 27.33 1.99 30.10
N HIS A 105 26.38 2.65 29.46
CA HIS A 105 25.07 3.01 30.05
C HIS A 105 23.97 1.94 29.82
N MET A 106 24.33 0.79 29.28
CA MET A 106 23.36 -0.29 29.02
C MET A 106 22.66 -0.78 30.28
N GLU A 107 23.31 -0.68 31.44
CA GLU A 107 22.76 -1.10 32.73
C GLU A 107 21.62 -0.21 33.24
N GLU A 108 21.46 0.99 32.67
CA GLU A 108 20.37 1.92 33.00
C GLU A 108 19.03 1.48 32.42
N PHE A 109 19.05 0.56 31.45
CA PHE A 109 17.86 0.06 30.77
C PHE A 109 17.52 -1.37 31.17
N SER A 110 16.25 -1.63 31.41
CA SER A 110 15.74 -3.00 31.46
C SER A 110 15.69 -3.62 30.05
N LYS A 111 15.71 -4.95 29.97
CA LYS A 111 15.58 -5.64 28.68
C LYS A 111 14.25 -5.31 27.98
N GLN A 112 13.20 -5.08 28.74
CA GLN A 112 11.88 -4.69 28.22
C GLN A 112 11.91 -3.29 27.62
N GLU A 113 12.60 -2.35 28.22
CA GLU A 113 12.78 -1.00 27.67
C GLU A 113 13.61 -1.04 26.38
N ILE A 114 14.75 -1.72 26.40
CA ILE A 114 15.55 -1.90 25.19
C ILE A 114 14.71 -2.50 24.06
N TYR A 115 13.95 -3.54 24.35
CA TYR A 115 13.11 -4.21 23.35
C TYR A 115 12.03 -3.27 22.80
N LYS A 116 11.40 -2.46 23.66
CA LYS A 116 10.44 -1.44 23.21
C LYS A 116 11.09 -0.43 22.25
N LEU A 117 12.31 0.02 22.54
CA LEU A 117 13.04 1.00 21.75
C LEU A 117 13.47 0.44 20.38
N ILE A 118 14.02 -0.76 20.34
CA ILE A 118 14.47 -1.40 19.08
C ILE A 118 13.31 -1.95 18.22
N THR A 119 12.11 -2.09 18.76
CA THR A 119 10.91 -2.50 18.02
C THR A 119 10.05 -1.32 17.56
N CYS A 120 10.51 -0.08 17.67
CA CYS A 120 9.89 1.05 16.99
C CYS A 120 9.89 0.80 15.48
N ALA A 121 8.88 1.31 14.77
CA ALA A 121 8.85 1.23 13.31
C ALA A 121 9.89 2.18 12.72
N ILE A 122 11.09 1.67 12.51
CA ILE A 122 12.25 2.41 12.02
C ILE A 122 12.54 1.93 10.60
N ASP A 123 12.62 2.86 9.65
CA ASP A 123 13.15 2.55 8.33
C ASP A 123 14.68 2.52 8.40
N ILE A 124 15.25 1.34 8.56
CA ILE A 124 16.71 1.14 8.69
C ILE A 124 17.50 1.58 7.45
N ASN A 125 16.83 1.69 6.30
CA ASN A 125 17.43 2.16 5.04
C ASN A 125 17.45 3.70 4.94
N ASN A 126 16.74 4.40 5.82
CA ASN A 126 16.73 5.84 5.86
C ASN A 126 17.64 6.34 6.99
N LYS A 127 18.80 6.87 6.61
CA LYS A 127 19.81 7.33 7.58
C LYS A 127 19.26 8.40 8.52
N LEU A 128 18.45 9.36 8.03
CA LEU A 128 17.90 10.44 8.84
C LEU A 128 16.97 9.89 9.94
N VAL A 129 16.18 8.90 9.61
CA VAL A 129 15.27 8.24 10.57
C VAL A 129 16.07 7.44 11.61
N VAL A 130 17.13 6.74 11.18
CA VAL A 130 18.00 5.98 12.09
C VAL A 130 18.77 6.90 13.03
N ASP A 131 19.28 8.02 12.52
CA ASP A 131 20.02 8.97 13.34
C ASP A 131 19.09 9.66 14.37
N LEU A 132 17.89 10.08 13.97
CA LEU A 132 16.87 10.60 14.89
C LEU A 132 16.48 9.58 15.96
N TRP A 133 16.32 8.30 15.59
CA TRP A 133 16.03 7.25 16.57
C TRP A 133 17.13 7.10 17.62
N LYS A 134 18.42 7.21 17.21
CA LYS A 134 19.54 7.20 18.14
C LYS A 134 19.53 8.39 19.09
N ASP A 135 19.16 9.56 18.56
CA ASP A 135 19.04 10.77 19.37
C ASP A 135 17.90 10.62 20.38
N TYR A 136 16.75 10.12 19.97
CA TYR A 136 15.63 9.82 20.88
C TYR A 136 15.99 8.80 21.96
N CYS A 137 16.81 7.80 21.64
CA CYS A 137 17.28 6.85 22.65
C CYS A 137 18.17 7.57 23.71
N ARG A 138 18.99 8.56 23.29
CA ARG A 138 19.80 9.36 24.22
C ARG A 138 18.93 10.32 25.03
N GLU A 139 18.05 11.07 24.39
CA GLU A 139 17.12 12.01 25.02
C GLU A 139 16.23 11.31 26.05
N TYR A 140 15.70 10.14 25.72
CA TYR A 140 14.90 9.33 26.64
C TYR A 140 15.69 8.95 27.91
N ARG A 141 16.97 8.58 27.75
CA ARG A 141 17.84 8.28 28.89
C ARG A 141 18.16 9.53 29.71
N ASP A 142 18.57 10.62 29.05
CA ASP A 142 19.18 11.78 29.69
C ASP A 142 18.14 12.74 30.29
N THR A 143 17.06 12.99 29.59
CA THR A 143 16.06 14.01 29.94
C THR A 143 14.65 13.49 30.14
N ASN A 144 14.36 12.29 29.61
CA ASN A 144 13.01 11.73 29.53
C ASN A 144 12.02 12.66 28.78
N GLU A 145 12.54 13.44 27.84
CA GLU A 145 11.78 14.31 26.93
C GLU A 145 12.30 14.08 25.51
N LEU A 146 11.45 14.28 24.50
CA LEU A 146 11.86 14.16 23.11
C LEU A 146 11.69 15.50 22.40
N GLU A 147 12.71 15.88 21.66
CA GLU A 147 12.65 17.04 20.78
C GLU A 147 11.73 16.72 19.58
N PHE A 148 10.88 17.69 19.21
CA PHE A 148 10.04 17.55 18.05
C PHE A 148 10.89 17.58 16.77
N PRO A 149 10.70 16.63 15.81
CA PRO A 149 11.54 16.56 14.63
C PRO A 149 11.35 17.77 13.72
N TYR A 150 12.36 18.15 13.00
CA TYR A 150 12.33 19.23 12.02
C TYR A 150 12.62 18.70 10.61
N SER A 151 12.11 19.40 9.60
CA SER A 151 12.33 19.02 8.20
C SER A 151 13.79 19.22 7.81
N PRO A 152 14.46 18.20 7.21
CA PRO A 152 15.84 18.31 6.76
C PRO A 152 16.00 19.15 5.49
N GLY A 153 14.90 19.30 4.70
CA GLY A 153 14.88 20.06 3.45
C GLY A 153 13.51 20.04 2.79
N ASN A 154 13.46 20.42 1.50
CA ASN A 154 12.23 20.60 0.75
C ASN A 154 12.16 19.74 -0.52
N ASP A 155 13.13 18.88 -0.76
CA ASP A 155 13.03 17.94 -1.88
C ASP A 155 12.16 16.73 -1.51
N LEU A 156 11.81 15.92 -2.48
CA LEU A 156 10.91 14.78 -2.27
C LEU A 156 11.47 13.78 -1.26
N TYR A 157 12.78 13.51 -1.32
CA TYR A 157 13.43 12.58 -0.39
C TYR A 157 13.43 13.11 1.03
N ASP A 158 13.72 14.39 1.21
CA ASP A 158 13.73 15.06 2.51
C ASP A 158 12.32 15.07 3.14
N LEU A 159 11.30 15.39 2.34
CA LEU A 159 9.91 15.40 2.81
C LEU A 159 9.40 14.00 3.15
N GLU A 160 9.71 12.99 2.34
CA GLU A 160 9.38 11.59 2.66
C GLU A 160 10.11 11.12 3.93
N SER A 161 11.36 11.54 4.11
CA SER A 161 12.14 11.25 5.32
C SER A 161 11.53 11.94 6.53
N TYR A 162 11.16 13.22 6.39
CA TYR A 162 10.51 13.98 7.45
C TYR A 162 9.17 13.34 7.87
N TYR A 163 8.37 12.90 6.93
CA TYR A 163 7.12 12.19 7.23
C TYR A 163 7.36 10.93 8.07
N LYS A 164 8.41 10.17 7.75
CA LYS A 164 8.83 8.99 8.54
C LYS A 164 9.37 9.38 9.93
N MET A 165 10.06 10.52 10.04
CA MET A 165 10.54 11.05 11.31
C MET A 165 9.38 11.46 12.23
N LEU A 166 8.32 12.06 11.67
CA LEU A 166 7.08 12.36 12.41
C LEU A 166 6.37 11.07 12.89
N ASP A 167 6.36 10.01 12.07
CA ASP A 167 5.85 8.70 12.47
C ASP A 167 6.69 8.08 13.59
N LEU A 168 8.02 8.18 13.50
CA LEU A 168 8.92 7.70 14.53
C LEU A 168 8.69 8.45 15.86
N TYR A 169 8.61 9.79 15.84
CA TYR A 169 8.30 10.60 17.03
C TYR A 169 7.02 10.12 17.72
N PHE A 170 5.95 9.94 16.96
CA PHE A 170 4.67 9.48 17.50
C PHE A 170 4.78 8.09 18.12
N GLN A 171 5.38 7.14 17.41
CA GLN A 171 5.46 5.76 17.88
C GLN A 171 6.41 5.59 19.05
N PHE A 172 7.55 6.30 19.03
CA PHE A 172 8.51 6.28 20.11
C PHE A 172 7.89 6.84 21.38
N SER A 173 7.36 8.07 21.34
CA SER A 173 6.68 8.70 22.48
C SER A 173 5.60 7.80 23.07
N ARG A 174 4.76 7.21 22.21
CA ARG A 174 3.69 6.30 22.65
C ARG A 174 4.23 5.04 23.33
N LYS A 175 5.31 4.46 22.82
CA LYS A 175 5.88 3.23 23.39
C LYS A 175 6.52 3.43 24.76
N VAL A 176 7.17 4.57 24.96
CA VAL A 176 7.82 4.89 26.23
C VAL A 176 6.92 5.68 27.18
N GLY A 177 5.72 6.09 26.75
CA GLY A 177 4.73 6.78 27.58
C GLY A 177 5.01 8.27 27.76
N LEU A 178 5.73 8.90 26.84
CA LEU A 178 6.04 10.33 26.85
C LEU A 178 4.90 11.16 26.24
N PRO A 179 4.76 12.45 26.62
CA PRO A 179 3.75 13.34 26.07
C PRO A 179 4.01 13.58 24.57
N ILE A 180 2.93 13.66 23.80
CA ILE A 180 2.97 13.89 22.35
C ILE A 180 2.39 15.27 22.07
N GLN A 181 3.10 16.08 21.27
CA GLN A 181 2.59 17.35 20.75
C GLN A 181 1.60 17.07 19.59
N ALA A 182 0.40 16.60 19.94
CA ALA A 182 -0.54 16.03 18.97
C ALA A 182 -1.00 17.03 17.90
N GLU A 183 -1.26 18.27 18.26
CA GLU A 183 -1.70 19.33 17.33
C GLU A 183 -0.59 19.66 16.32
N ASN A 184 0.63 19.89 16.81
CA ASN A 184 1.80 20.13 15.99
C ASN A 184 2.06 18.95 15.02
N LEU A 185 2.01 17.73 15.57
CA LEU A 185 2.25 16.51 14.77
C LEU A 185 1.22 16.36 13.64
N MET A 186 -0.04 16.60 13.91
CA MET A 186 -1.09 16.50 12.89
C MET A 186 -0.97 17.58 11.83
N GLN A 187 -0.62 18.80 12.22
CA GLN A 187 -0.40 19.91 11.30
C GLN A 187 0.78 19.61 10.37
N GLU A 188 1.95 19.29 10.93
CA GLU A 188 3.17 18.99 10.17
C GLU A 188 2.98 17.80 9.21
N ARG A 189 2.30 16.75 9.64
CA ARG A 189 1.99 15.61 8.76
C ARG A 189 1.11 16.03 7.59
N HIS A 190 0.09 16.85 7.82
CA HIS A 190 -0.81 17.32 6.78
C HIS A 190 -0.08 18.24 5.78
N GLU A 191 0.74 19.17 6.26
CA GLU A 191 1.52 20.08 5.43
C GLU A 191 2.54 19.31 4.58
N THR A 192 3.26 18.37 5.19
CA THR A 192 4.25 17.51 4.50
C THR A 192 3.58 16.64 3.43
N GLU A 193 2.44 16.02 3.73
CA GLU A 193 1.66 15.22 2.77
C GLU A 193 1.18 16.07 1.59
N ALA A 194 0.70 17.29 1.85
CA ALA A 194 0.26 18.21 0.81
C ALA A 194 1.43 18.61 -0.11
N GLU A 195 2.61 18.86 0.45
CA GLU A 195 3.79 19.25 -0.31
C GLU A 195 4.37 18.08 -1.14
N ILE A 196 4.46 16.87 -0.57
CA ILE A 196 4.81 15.65 -1.31
C ILE A 196 3.84 15.47 -2.49
N SER A 197 2.53 15.59 -2.23
CA SER A 197 1.52 15.49 -3.27
C SER A 197 1.68 16.54 -4.35
N ARG A 198 2.05 17.77 -3.98
CA ARG A 198 2.31 18.87 -4.92
C ARG A 198 3.50 18.58 -5.83
N ILE A 199 4.62 18.11 -5.26
CA ILE A 199 5.84 17.76 -6.02
C ILE A 199 5.54 16.61 -6.98
N LEU A 200 4.93 15.53 -6.52
CA LEU A 200 4.57 14.38 -7.34
C LEU A 200 3.61 14.78 -8.48
N LYS A 201 2.67 15.67 -8.21
CA LYS A 201 1.78 16.22 -9.24
C LYS A 201 2.53 17.01 -10.30
N MET A 202 3.51 17.82 -9.92
CA MET A 202 4.34 18.59 -10.85
C MET A 202 5.21 17.67 -11.72
N GLU A 203 5.84 16.66 -11.13
CA GLU A 203 6.63 15.67 -11.87
C GLU A 203 5.77 14.84 -12.82
N CYS A 204 4.60 14.39 -12.36
CA CYS A 204 3.65 13.65 -13.21
C CYS A 204 3.05 14.52 -14.31
N SER A 205 2.93 15.86 -14.13
CA SER A 205 2.40 16.77 -15.13
C SER A 205 3.32 16.93 -16.35
N SER A 206 4.61 16.62 -16.20
CA SER A 206 5.57 16.56 -17.31
C SER A 206 5.29 15.39 -18.27
N TYR A 207 4.57 14.36 -17.83
CA TYR A 207 4.05 13.29 -18.66
C TYR A 207 2.72 13.72 -19.28
N SER A 208 2.77 14.50 -20.37
CA SER A 208 1.57 14.93 -21.09
C SER A 208 0.85 13.70 -21.67
N ARG A 209 -0.22 13.26 -21.02
CA ARG A 209 -1.14 12.28 -21.61
C ARG A 209 -1.88 12.94 -22.77
N LYS A 210 -1.99 12.23 -23.89
CA LYS A 210 -2.70 12.77 -25.06
C LYS A 210 -3.98 12.00 -25.29
N CYS A 211 -5.03 12.72 -25.67
CA CYS A 211 -6.29 12.12 -26.09
C CYS A 211 -6.05 11.16 -27.25
N SER A 212 -6.47 9.89 -27.11
CA SER A 212 -6.30 8.85 -28.14
C SER A 212 -7.03 9.12 -29.46
N ILE A 213 -7.98 10.07 -29.48
CA ILE A 213 -8.74 10.42 -30.70
C ILE A 213 -8.21 11.68 -31.39
N CYS A 214 -7.93 12.75 -30.63
CA CYS A 214 -7.59 14.06 -31.21
C CYS A 214 -6.18 14.54 -30.87
N GLY A 215 -5.41 13.78 -30.11
CA GLY A 215 -4.03 14.13 -29.72
C GLY A 215 -3.91 15.34 -28.77
N ARG A 216 -5.02 15.91 -28.28
CA ARG A 216 -4.99 17.03 -27.33
C ARG A 216 -4.37 16.54 -26.02
N GLU A 217 -3.55 17.37 -25.40
CA GLU A 217 -3.03 17.14 -24.07
C GLU A 217 -4.17 17.05 -23.04
N LEU A 218 -4.07 16.05 -22.19
CA LEU A 218 -5.00 15.80 -21.09
C LEU A 218 -4.27 16.11 -19.78
N PRO A 219 -4.96 16.72 -18.78
CA PRO A 219 -4.40 16.84 -17.45
C PRO A 219 -3.90 15.47 -16.93
N TRP A 220 -2.82 15.47 -16.16
CA TRP A 220 -2.23 14.24 -15.62
C TRP A 220 -3.22 13.46 -14.75
N ASP A 221 -4.11 14.15 -14.06
CA ASP A 221 -5.17 13.62 -13.18
C ASP A 221 -6.46 13.26 -13.93
N TYR A 222 -6.48 13.44 -15.26
CA TYR A 222 -7.65 13.13 -16.07
C TYR A 222 -7.80 11.62 -16.26
N SER A 223 -8.86 11.05 -15.68
CA SER A 223 -9.07 9.59 -15.57
C SER A 223 -9.31 8.85 -16.90
N PHE A 224 -9.51 9.58 -18.01
CA PHE A 224 -9.87 8.95 -19.29
C PHE A 224 -8.80 9.15 -20.36
N SER A 225 -8.67 8.21 -21.28
CA SER A 225 -7.79 8.30 -22.45
C SER A 225 -8.37 9.17 -23.58
N ILE A 226 -9.62 9.63 -23.46
CA ILE A 226 -10.35 10.39 -24.47
C ILE A 226 -10.84 11.69 -23.82
N CYS A 227 -10.51 12.86 -24.40
CA CYS A 227 -10.98 14.13 -23.86
C CYS A 227 -12.51 14.27 -23.96
N GLU A 228 -13.09 15.09 -23.11
CA GLU A 228 -14.52 15.32 -23.01
C GLU A 228 -15.17 15.67 -24.37
N LYS A 229 -14.54 16.54 -25.15
CA LYS A 229 -15.02 16.90 -26.51
C LYS A 229 -15.06 15.73 -27.48
N CYS A 230 -14.12 14.80 -27.40
CA CYS A 230 -14.13 13.61 -28.23
C CYS A 230 -15.14 12.57 -27.72
N PHE A 231 -15.32 12.49 -26.43
CA PHE A 231 -16.34 11.66 -25.81
C PHE A 231 -17.77 12.12 -26.19
N GLU A 232 -18.04 13.41 -26.11
CA GLU A 232 -19.33 14.00 -26.52
C GLU A 232 -19.59 13.82 -28.02
N ARG A 233 -18.60 14.05 -28.88
CA ARG A 233 -18.70 13.76 -30.32
C ARG A 233 -19.03 12.30 -30.59
N GLY A 234 -18.44 11.36 -29.85
CA GLY A 234 -18.76 9.93 -29.97
C GLY A 234 -20.18 9.61 -29.53
N ARG A 235 -20.78 10.36 -28.62
CA ARG A 235 -22.19 10.20 -28.21
C ARG A 235 -23.18 10.72 -29.26
N THR A 236 -22.82 11.78 -29.97
CA THR A 236 -23.71 12.39 -30.98
C THR A 236 -23.77 11.60 -32.30
N VAL A 237 -22.80 10.71 -32.55
CA VAL A 237 -22.75 9.88 -33.79
C VAL A 237 -23.53 8.57 -33.70
N ARG A 238 -24.08 8.19 -32.54
CA ARG A 238 -25.00 7.04 -32.44
C ARG A 238 -26.41 7.44 -32.84
N ARG A 239 -26.65 7.72 -34.14
CA ARG A 239 -27.98 7.68 -34.74
C ARG A 239 -28.41 6.23 -34.84
N PRO A 240 -29.70 5.91 -34.54
CA PRO A 240 -30.23 4.57 -34.74
C PRO A 240 -30.26 4.28 -36.24
N SER A 241 -29.51 3.29 -36.68
CA SER A 241 -29.57 2.80 -38.04
C SER A 241 -30.95 2.21 -38.31
N GLY A 242 -31.77 2.95 -39.07
CA GLY A 242 -32.97 2.45 -39.67
C GLY A 242 -32.65 1.41 -40.75
N ARG A 243 -33.51 0.37 -40.75
CA ARG A 243 -33.91 -0.53 -41.82
C ARG A 243 -32.87 -0.91 -42.90
N ARG A 244 -32.52 -2.19 -42.89
CA ARG A 244 -32.09 -2.91 -44.11
C ARG A 244 -33.27 -3.11 -45.05
N PRO A 245 -33.12 -2.92 -46.39
CA PRO A 245 -33.83 -3.68 -47.39
C PRO A 245 -32.97 -4.83 -47.91
N GLY A 246 -33.58 -5.98 -48.02
CA GLY A 246 -32.94 -7.17 -48.56
C GLY A 246 -32.78 -7.12 -50.08
N GLY A 247 -31.91 -7.98 -50.59
CA GLY A 247 -31.83 -8.20 -52.04
C GLY A 247 -30.61 -9.00 -52.47
N ARG A 248 -30.82 -10.33 -52.60
CA ARG A 248 -30.37 -11.24 -53.66
C ARG A 248 -28.89 -11.37 -54.05
N ARG A 249 -28.42 -12.58 -53.82
CA ARG A 249 -27.54 -13.50 -54.59
C ARG A 249 -26.97 -13.02 -55.94
N ARG A 250 -25.70 -13.25 -56.19
CA ARG A 250 -25.20 -14.17 -57.23
C ARG A 250 -23.68 -14.44 -57.10
N ALA A 251 -23.31 -15.60 -57.51
CA ALA A 251 -22.06 -16.30 -57.44
C ALA A 251 -21.05 -15.81 -58.49
N GLU A 252 -19.81 -16.21 -58.27
CA GLU A 252 -18.81 -16.82 -59.13
C GLU A 252 -17.45 -16.15 -59.16
N GLU A 253 -16.49 -16.96 -58.74
CA GLU A 253 -15.22 -17.34 -59.30
C GLU A 253 -14.11 -16.33 -59.62
N GLY A 254 -12.93 -16.67 -59.06
CA GLY A 254 -11.67 -16.48 -59.83
C GLY A 254 -10.46 -15.94 -59.05
N ARG A 255 -9.64 -16.82 -58.46
CA ARG A 255 -8.16 -16.87 -58.45
C ARG A 255 -7.42 -15.51 -58.46
N THR A 256 -6.43 -15.19 -57.63
CA THR A 256 -5.12 -15.76 -57.34
C THR A 256 -4.30 -14.80 -56.47
N ALA A 257 -3.57 -15.34 -55.51
CA ALA A 257 -2.23 -15.03 -55.02
C ALA A 257 -1.75 -13.57 -54.78
N GLY A 258 -1.28 -13.31 -53.53
CA GLY A 258 -0.22 -12.33 -53.29
C GLY A 258 -0.21 -11.74 -51.86
N SER A 259 0.45 -12.42 -50.95
CA SER A 259 1.44 -11.93 -49.97
C SER A 259 1.25 -10.52 -49.34
N GLY A 260 1.19 -10.45 -48.01
CA GLY A 260 1.46 -9.23 -47.30
C GLY A 260 0.85 -9.15 -45.92
N ASP A 261 1.41 -9.87 -44.98
CA ASP A 261 1.10 -9.85 -43.56
C ASP A 261 1.34 -8.44 -42.98
N LYS A 262 0.32 -7.81 -42.46
CA LYS A 262 0.44 -6.83 -41.37
C LYS A 262 -0.78 -6.99 -40.44
N LYS A 263 -0.56 -7.75 -39.36
CA LYS A 263 -1.47 -7.87 -38.24
C LYS A 263 -1.60 -6.52 -37.52
N THR A 264 -2.65 -5.81 -37.78
CA THR A 264 -3.14 -4.73 -36.91
C THR A 264 -3.96 -5.38 -35.80
N LYS A 265 -3.47 -5.24 -34.55
CA LYS A 265 -4.20 -5.61 -33.36
C LYS A 265 -5.50 -4.78 -33.26
N PRO A 266 -6.65 -5.37 -32.91
CA PRO A 266 -7.86 -4.61 -32.71
C PRO A 266 -7.76 -3.76 -31.44
N ALA A 267 -8.21 -2.49 -31.54
CA ALA A 267 -8.30 -1.55 -30.43
C ALA A 267 -9.14 -2.14 -29.27
N ALA A 268 -8.59 -2.08 -28.07
CA ALA A 268 -9.24 -2.53 -26.86
C ALA A 268 -10.57 -1.80 -26.65
N ARG A 269 -11.64 -2.56 -26.58
CA ARG A 269 -12.99 -2.08 -26.29
C ARG A 269 -13.04 -1.68 -24.81
N ILE A 270 -13.23 -0.39 -24.54
CA ILE A 270 -13.45 0.14 -23.19
C ILE A 270 -14.71 -0.54 -22.62
N ARG A 271 -14.52 -1.40 -21.63
CA ARG A 271 -15.62 -2.03 -20.90
C ARG A 271 -16.07 -1.10 -19.77
N ARG A 272 -17.36 -1.12 -19.47
CA ARG A 272 -17.98 -0.39 -18.35
C ARG A 272 -17.48 -0.94 -17.02
N PRO A 273 -17.38 -0.14 -15.95
CA PRO A 273 -17.09 -0.66 -14.62
C PRO A 273 -18.09 -1.73 -14.21
N VAL A 274 -17.60 -2.81 -13.61
CA VAL A 274 -18.40 -3.95 -13.14
C VAL A 274 -18.90 -3.65 -11.75
N ALA A 275 -20.20 -3.59 -11.55
CA ALA A 275 -20.81 -3.48 -10.24
C ALA A 275 -20.78 -4.85 -9.53
N VAL A 276 -20.10 -4.93 -8.41
CA VAL A 276 -20.03 -6.14 -7.59
C VAL A 276 -21.13 -6.10 -6.52
N LYS A 277 -22.21 -6.88 -6.71
CA LYS A 277 -23.25 -7.06 -5.69
C LYS A 277 -22.75 -7.99 -4.58
N LYS A 278 -22.68 -7.50 -3.37
CA LYS A 278 -22.41 -8.32 -2.18
C LYS A 278 -23.64 -9.20 -1.90
N ARG A 279 -23.44 -10.52 -1.91
CA ARG A 279 -24.44 -11.48 -1.45
C ARG A 279 -24.50 -11.41 0.07
N GLN A 280 -25.64 -11.04 0.61
CA GLN A 280 -25.90 -11.10 2.06
C GLN A 280 -26.00 -12.57 2.46
N GLU A 281 -25.02 -13.08 3.18
CA GLU A 281 -25.20 -14.30 3.98
C GLU A 281 -25.96 -13.90 5.25
N LYS A 282 -27.23 -14.29 5.31
CA LYS A 282 -28.02 -14.27 6.53
C LYS A 282 -27.41 -15.29 7.49
N THR A 283 -26.68 -14.85 8.48
CA THR A 283 -26.36 -15.68 9.65
C THR A 283 -27.64 -15.89 10.42
N ALA A 284 -28.13 -17.11 10.43
CA ALA A 284 -29.15 -17.58 11.34
C ALA A 284 -28.57 -17.65 12.76
N ALA A 285 -28.85 -16.61 13.54
CA ALA A 285 -28.64 -16.61 14.98
C ALA A 285 -29.89 -16.05 15.65
N ASP A 286 -30.93 -16.88 15.68
CA ASP A 286 -32.05 -16.72 16.59
C ASP A 286 -32.64 -18.12 16.84
N SER A 287 -32.27 -18.70 17.94
CA SER A 287 -33.09 -19.67 18.69
C SER A 287 -32.27 -20.27 19.82
N LYS A 288 -32.41 -19.73 21.02
CA LYS A 288 -32.65 -20.45 22.27
C LYS A 288 -32.41 -19.55 23.49
N ALA A 289 -33.42 -18.79 23.82
CA ALA A 289 -33.67 -18.38 25.19
C ALA A 289 -35.05 -18.94 25.56
N ALA A 290 -35.06 -20.05 26.27
CA ALA A 290 -36.14 -20.53 27.14
C ALA A 290 -35.76 -21.92 27.66
N HIS A 291 -35.18 -22.00 28.81
CA HIS A 291 -35.53 -22.82 30.01
C HIS A 291 -34.45 -22.65 31.06
#